data_d9f58e5361ba3a9da749201007b08bf7
#
_entry.id   d9f58e5361ba3a9da749201007b08bf7
#
_cell.length_a   1.000
_cell.length_b   1.000
_cell.length_c   1.000
_cell.angle_alpha   90.00
_cell.angle_beta   90.00
_cell.angle_gamma   90.00
#
_symmetry.space_group_name_H-M   'P 1'
#
loop_
_entity.id
_entity.type
_entity.pdbx_description
1 polymer ?
#
loop_
_entity_poly.entity_id
_entity_poly.type
_entity_poly.pdbx_seq_one_letter_code
_entity_poly.pdbx_strand_id
1 'polypeptide(L)'
;MKTIYTTLVTILLYGTQLGSVQAQNASSQPWSLRQCIDYAIEHNINIRQTANAAAQSEVNVNTNKWSRLPNLNGSAGQNWGWGRAQSRLDSGAYTDKSSSNSSFGLNTNVPLFTGFQLPNQYSLAKLNLKAAIEDLNKAKEDIAINVTSSYLQVLFNLELSRVAQSQIALSQDQLKRLNGLFEVGKASPAEVAEAQARVAQDQMSAVQADNNYKLSLLDLSQLLELPTPEGFTLESPKEDIEFAALTPPDDIYTQALAYKPSIKAAEYRLEGSNNSIRIAQSALYPQLSLNGGLSTNYYTESGSTTKSFNSQLKNNLSKSIGISLNVPIFNRFSTRNQIRTARLQQTSLALQLDDAKKTLYKEIQQAWYNAVAAESKYNSSEAAVSANEASFQLMSEKFNNGKSTFVEYNEAKLNLTKALSDRIQAKYDYLFRSKILDFYKGQIIE
;
A
#
# COMPACT_ATOMS: atom_id res chain seq x y z
N MET A 1 -44.43 -24.28 13.64
CA MET A 1 -44.32 -22.91 13.11
C MET A 1 -44.24 -21.82 14.20
N LYS A 2 -44.47 -22.06 15.46
CA LYS A 2 -44.38 -21.04 16.57
C LYS A 2 -42.97 -20.91 17.19
N THR A 3 -42.08 -21.87 16.95
CA THR A 3 -40.71 -21.89 17.55
C THR A 3 -39.66 -21.20 16.69
N ILE A 4 -39.96 -20.88 15.42
CA ILE A 4 -39.00 -20.21 14.50
C ILE A 4 -39.11 -18.68 14.60
N TYR A 5 -40.26 -18.15 15.04
CA TYR A 5 -40.45 -16.70 15.22
C TYR A 5 -39.83 -16.14 16.50
N THR A 6 -39.61 -16.96 17.52
CA THR A 6 -39.00 -16.52 18.80
C THR A 6 -37.47 -16.40 18.72
N THR A 7 -36.82 -17.12 17.84
CA THR A 7 -35.36 -17.04 17.63
C THR A 7 -34.93 -15.88 16.72
N LEU A 8 -35.83 -15.36 15.86
CA LEU A 8 -35.53 -14.23 14.98
C LEU A 8 -35.71 -12.87 15.68
N VAL A 9 -36.51 -12.78 16.72
CA VAL A 9 -36.75 -11.54 17.50
C VAL A 9 -35.67 -11.30 18.56
N THR A 10 -35.00 -12.35 19.02
CA THR A 10 -33.88 -12.23 19.99
C THR A 10 -32.56 -11.81 19.34
N ILE A 11 -32.38 -11.96 18.03
CA ILE A 11 -31.18 -11.50 17.32
C ILE A 11 -31.23 -10.01 16.96
N LEU A 12 -32.41 -9.40 16.94
CA LEU A 12 -32.59 -7.98 16.61
C LEU A 12 -32.43 -7.02 17.80
N LEU A 13 -32.28 -7.51 19.04
CA LEU A 13 -32.15 -6.69 20.26
C LEU A 13 -30.73 -6.59 20.82
N TYR A 14 -29.73 -7.21 20.20
CA TYR A 14 -28.31 -7.11 20.59
C TYR A 14 -27.46 -6.22 19.70
N GLY A 15 -28.06 -5.41 18.82
CA GLY A 15 -27.35 -4.64 17.76
C GLY A 15 -27.16 -3.16 18.01
N THR A 16 -27.36 -2.60 19.22
CA THR A 16 -27.07 -1.18 19.47
C THR A 16 -26.27 -0.94 20.75
N GLN A 17 -25.09 -1.54 20.83
CA GLN A 17 -24.02 -0.87 21.54
C GLN A 17 -23.34 0.07 20.54
N LEU A 18 -23.83 1.30 20.46
CA LEU A 18 -23.04 2.43 19.98
C LEU A 18 -21.80 2.49 20.87
N GLY A 19 -20.70 1.91 20.37
CA GLY A 19 -19.39 2.15 20.93
C GLY A 19 -19.20 3.65 20.93
N SER A 20 -19.25 4.26 22.12
CA SER A 20 -18.71 5.59 22.32
C SER A 20 -17.29 5.55 21.77
N VAL A 21 -17.05 6.21 20.64
CA VAL A 21 -15.72 6.58 20.21
C VAL A 21 -15.20 7.47 21.34
N GLN A 22 -14.51 6.85 22.30
CA GLN A 22 -13.64 7.60 23.18
C GLN A 22 -12.63 8.25 22.26
N ALA A 23 -12.79 9.58 22.08
CA ALA A 23 -11.70 10.40 21.63
C ALA A 23 -10.56 10.08 22.61
N GLN A 24 -9.60 9.26 22.14
CA GLN A 24 -8.36 9.06 22.86
C GLN A 24 -7.77 10.45 23.03
N ASN A 25 -7.74 10.90 24.29
CA ASN A 25 -6.97 12.07 24.68
C ASN A 25 -5.59 11.84 24.06
N ALA A 26 -5.27 12.62 23.03
CA ALA A 26 -3.96 12.63 22.42
C ALA A 26 -2.98 12.82 23.59
N SER A 27 -2.14 11.84 23.82
CA SER A 27 -1.13 11.90 24.86
C SER A 27 -0.35 13.20 24.64
N SER A 28 -0.24 14.03 25.65
CA SER A 28 0.46 15.32 25.61
C SER A 28 1.99 15.15 25.40
N GLN A 29 2.46 13.95 25.15
CA GLN A 29 3.86 13.67 24.85
C GLN A 29 4.12 13.75 23.35
N PRO A 30 5.22 14.44 22.96
CA PRO A 30 5.64 14.47 21.55
C PRO A 30 5.86 13.05 21.00
N TRP A 31 5.43 12.82 19.76
CA TRP A 31 5.58 11.53 19.10
C TRP A 31 6.98 11.36 18.55
N SER A 32 7.61 10.23 18.88
CA SER A 32 8.87 9.83 18.26
C SER A 32 8.65 9.32 16.82
N LEU A 33 9.71 9.30 16.01
CA LEU A 33 9.67 8.75 14.67
C LEU A 33 9.18 7.29 14.67
N ARG A 34 9.66 6.49 15.61
CA ARG A 34 9.27 5.09 15.76
C ARG A 34 7.78 4.94 16.04
N GLN A 35 7.22 5.75 16.93
CA GLN A 35 5.79 5.71 17.22
C GLN A 35 4.95 6.09 15.99
N CYS A 36 5.39 7.06 15.19
CA CYS A 36 4.74 7.44 13.95
C CYS A 36 4.74 6.28 12.93
N ILE A 37 5.87 5.59 12.78
CA ILE A 37 6.00 4.46 11.86
C ILE A 37 5.10 3.30 12.31
N ASP A 38 5.16 2.91 13.57
CA ASP A 38 4.37 1.79 14.11
C ASP A 38 2.87 2.08 13.98
N TYR A 39 2.44 3.30 14.29
CA TYR A 39 1.05 3.73 14.14
C TYR A 39 0.59 3.71 12.66
N ALA A 40 1.43 4.22 11.75
CA ALA A 40 1.12 4.18 10.31
C ALA A 40 1.01 2.73 9.80
N ILE A 41 1.89 1.84 10.23
CA ILE A 41 1.84 0.41 9.84
C ILE A 41 0.51 -0.24 10.27
N GLU A 42 -0.04 0.16 11.41
CA GLU A 42 -1.28 -0.41 11.92
C GLU A 42 -2.53 0.18 11.25
N HIS A 43 -2.53 1.49 10.93
CA HIS A 43 -3.73 2.22 10.54
C HIS A 43 -3.80 2.55 9.05
N ASN A 44 -2.68 2.60 8.34
CA ASN A 44 -2.63 3.07 6.96
C ASN A 44 -3.48 2.23 6.01
N ILE A 45 -4.31 2.89 5.20
CA ILE A 45 -5.28 2.28 4.29
C ILE A 45 -4.57 1.41 3.24
N ASN A 46 -3.44 1.84 2.69
CA ASN A 46 -2.71 1.09 1.66
C ASN A 46 -2.16 -0.25 2.21
N ILE A 47 -1.64 -0.24 3.44
CA ILE A 47 -1.21 -1.48 4.12
C ILE A 47 -2.41 -2.41 4.33
N ARG A 48 -3.56 -1.88 4.78
CA ARG A 48 -4.79 -2.67 4.97
C ARG A 48 -5.31 -3.24 3.65
N GLN A 49 -5.24 -2.49 2.55
CA GLN A 49 -5.59 -2.99 1.22
C GLN A 49 -4.67 -4.14 0.78
N THR A 50 -3.35 -3.99 0.98
CA THR A 50 -2.38 -5.03 0.62
C THR A 50 -2.51 -6.25 1.53
N ALA A 51 -2.83 -6.07 2.82
CA ALA A 51 -3.14 -7.16 3.74
C ALA A 51 -4.39 -7.94 3.30
N ASN A 52 -5.43 -7.25 2.83
CA ASN A 52 -6.62 -7.90 2.26
C ASN A 52 -6.27 -8.70 1.00
N ALA A 53 -5.35 -8.22 0.14
CA ALA A 53 -4.89 -8.97 -1.03
C ALA A 53 -4.13 -10.25 -0.63
N ALA A 54 -3.32 -10.20 0.43
CA ALA A 54 -2.67 -11.38 0.99
C ALA A 54 -3.70 -12.36 1.58
N ALA A 55 -4.69 -11.89 2.34
CA ALA A 55 -5.79 -12.72 2.85
C ALA A 55 -6.61 -13.35 1.71
N GLN A 56 -6.84 -12.64 0.61
CA GLN A 56 -7.50 -13.16 -0.58
C GLN A 56 -6.69 -14.30 -1.23
N SER A 57 -5.35 -14.17 -1.24
CA SER A 57 -4.45 -15.23 -1.70
C SER A 57 -4.49 -16.45 -0.78
N GLU A 58 -4.67 -16.28 0.52
CA GLU A 58 -4.86 -17.38 1.48
C GLU A 58 -6.18 -18.14 1.22
N VAL A 59 -7.28 -17.42 0.97
CA VAL A 59 -8.56 -18.02 0.56
C VAL A 59 -8.37 -18.83 -0.74
N ASN A 60 -7.58 -18.32 -1.70
CA ASN A 60 -7.27 -19.05 -2.93
C ASN A 60 -6.48 -20.34 -2.68
N VAL A 61 -5.56 -20.35 -1.71
CA VAL A 61 -4.86 -21.58 -1.27
C VAL A 61 -5.87 -22.59 -0.73
N ASN A 62 -6.80 -22.18 0.12
CA ASN A 62 -7.84 -23.04 0.66
C ASN A 62 -8.77 -23.57 -0.43
N THR A 63 -9.19 -22.76 -1.38
CA THR A 63 -9.99 -23.15 -2.54
C THR A 63 -9.29 -24.25 -3.34
N ASN A 64 -8.00 -24.06 -3.67
CA ASN A 64 -7.22 -25.05 -4.41
C ASN A 64 -6.94 -26.33 -3.59
N LYS A 65 -6.82 -26.23 -2.27
CA LYS A 65 -6.68 -27.38 -1.36
C LYS A 65 -7.91 -28.29 -1.44
N TRP A 66 -9.11 -27.69 -1.41
CA TRP A 66 -10.37 -28.43 -1.37
C TRP A 66 -10.94 -28.79 -2.75
N SER A 67 -10.32 -28.30 -3.84
CA SER A 67 -10.75 -28.63 -5.22
C SER A 67 -10.71 -30.12 -5.58
N ARG A 68 -10.10 -30.94 -4.73
CA ARG A 68 -10.04 -32.42 -4.87
C ARG A 68 -11.24 -33.13 -4.26
N LEU A 69 -12.05 -32.43 -3.47
CA LEU A 69 -13.23 -33.03 -2.84
C LEU A 69 -14.38 -33.10 -3.83
N PRO A 70 -15.35 -34.04 -3.55
CA PRO A 70 -16.60 -34.07 -4.28
C PRO A 70 -17.33 -32.72 -4.19
N ASN A 71 -17.89 -32.26 -5.29
CA ASN A 71 -18.92 -31.23 -5.26
C ASN A 71 -20.31 -31.87 -5.14
N LEU A 72 -21.28 -31.13 -4.66
CA LEU A 72 -22.69 -31.53 -4.64
C LEU A 72 -23.54 -30.37 -5.14
N ASN A 73 -24.22 -30.58 -6.26
CA ASN A 73 -25.06 -29.54 -6.88
C ASN A 73 -26.50 -30.06 -6.97
N GLY A 74 -27.46 -29.25 -6.53
CA GLY A 74 -28.88 -29.47 -6.72
C GLY A 74 -29.39 -28.69 -7.94
N SER A 75 -30.23 -29.28 -8.73
CA SER A 75 -30.88 -28.61 -9.87
C SER A 75 -32.39 -28.90 -9.88
N ALA A 76 -33.15 -27.89 -10.22
CA ALA A 76 -34.58 -28.00 -10.53
C ALA A 76 -34.84 -27.22 -11.82
N GLY A 77 -35.55 -27.82 -12.72
CA GLY A 77 -35.89 -27.21 -14.00
C GLY A 77 -37.33 -27.44 -14.36
N GLN A 78 -37.96 -26.47 -15.01
CA GLN A 78 -39.30 -26.56 -15.59
C GLN A 78 -39.22 -26.25 -17.08
N ASN A 79 -39.74 -27.14 -17.92
CA ASN A 79 -39.77 -26.95 -19.35
C ASN A 79 -41.20 -27.14 -19.88
N TRP A 80 -41.69 -26.22 -20.69
CA TRP A 80 -42.93 -26.31 -21.42
C TRP A 80 -42.64 -26.39 -22.92
N GLY A 81 -43.26 -27.35 -23.59
CA GLY A 81 -43.14 -27.53 -25.03
C GLY A 81 -44.50 -27.51 -25.71
N TRP A 82 -44.58 -26.85 -26.80
CA TRP A 82 -45.77 -26.82 -27.69
C TRP A 82 -45.36 -27.15 -29.10
N GLY A 83 -46.17 -27.96 -29.78
CA GLY A 83 -45.89 -28.28 -31.17
C GLY A 83 -46.45 -29.62 -31.60
N ARG A 84 -46.29 -29.95 -32.86
CA ARG A 84 -46.72 -31.20 -33.45
C ARG A 84 -45.67 -32.30 -33.15
N ALA A 85 -46.04 -33.27 -32.34
CA ALA A 85 -45.16 -34.33 -31.91
C ALA A 85 -45.89 -35.70 -31.90
N GLN A 86 -45.10 -36.75 -32.02
CA GLN A 86 -45.60 -38.12 -31.80
C GLN A 86 -45.82 -38.31 -30.29
N SER A 87 -46.98 -38.83 -29.91
CA SER A 87 -47.26 -39.05 -28.50
C SER A 87 -46.32 -40.12 -27.92
N ARG A 88 -45.71 -39.78 -26.76
CA ARG A 88 -44.92 -40.77 -25.98
C ARG A 88 -45.78 -41.76 -25.21
N LEU A 89 -47.07 -41.44 -25.04
CA LEU A 89 -48.01 -42.21 -24.23
C LEU A 89 -49.07 -42.92 -25.09
N ASP A 90 -49.14 -42.62 -26.41
CA ASP A 90 -50.10 -43.19 -27.34
C ASP A 90 -49.42 -43.54 -28.67
N SER A 91 -49.76 -44.69 -29.26
CA SER A 91 -48.98 -45.26 -30.36
C SER A 91 -49.14 -44.54 -31.70
N GLY A 92 -48.24 -43.61 -32.01
CA GLY A 92 -47.80 -43.39 -33.37
C GLY A 92 -48.37 -42.23 -34.17
N ALA A 93 -49.44 -41.51 -33.78
CA ALA A 93 -49.98 -40.36 -34.56
C ALA A 93 -49.31 -39.04 -34.18
N TYR A 94 -48.93 -38.19 -35.16
CA TYR A 94 -48.50 -36.82 -34.97
C TYR A 94 -49.70 -35.90 -34.73
N THR A 95 -49.79 -35.34 -33.52
CA THR A 95 -50.86 -34.42 -33.13
C THR A 95 -50.23 -33.19 -32.48
N ASP A 96 -50.95 -32.04 -32.48
CA ASP A 96 -50.56 -30.86 -31.77
C ASP A 96 -50.69 -31.12 -30.25
N LYS A 97 -49.58 -31.00 -29.55
CA LYS A 97 -49.48 -31.31 -28.12
C LYS A 97 -48.76 -30.23 -27.35
N SER A 98 -49.20 -30.05 -26.14
CA SER A 98 -48.45 -29.29 -25.12
C SER A 98 -47.92 -30.28 -24.08
N SER A 99 -46.67 -30.14 -23.70
CA SER A 99 -46.00 -30.90 -22.68
C SER A 99 -45.39 -30.03 -21.59
N SER A 100 -45.33 -30.56 -20.38
CA SER A 100 -44.68 -29.90 -19.25
C SER A 100 -43.81 -30.94 -18.54
N ASN A 101 -42.56 -30.55 -18.32
CA ASN A 101 -41.60 -31.42 -17.65
C ASN A 101 -40.90 -30.65 -16.51
N SER A 102 -41.15 -31.09 -15.28
CA SER A 102 -40.43 -30.64 -14.11
C SER A 102 -39.35 -31.64 -13.77
N SER A 103 -38.09 -31.25 -13.75
CA SER A 103 -36.94 -32.11 -13.45
C SER A 103 -36.27 -31.68 -12.16
N PHE A 104 -35.84 -32.65 -11.37
CA PHE A 104 -35.09 -32.44 -10.13
C PHE A 104 -33.89 -33.34 -10.14
N GLY A 105 -32.72 -32.76 -9.72
CA GLY A 105 -31.49 -33.55 -9.72
C GLY A 105 -30.51 -33.13 -8.61
N LEU A 106 -29.77 -34.10 -8.12
CA LEU A 106 -28.58 -33.93 -7.32
C LEU A 106 -27.42 -34.58 -8.06
N ASN A 107 -26.35 -33.82 -8.28
CA ASN A 107 -25.20 -34.32 -9.02
C ASN A 107 -23.92 -34.04 -8.23
N THR A 108 -23.02 -35.03 -8.25
CA THR A 108 -21.70 -34.93 -7.66
C THR A 108 -20.63 -35.32 -8.66
N ASN A 109 -19.50 -34.64 -8.62
CA ASN A 109 -18.32 -34.98 -9.41
C ASN A 109 -17.08 -34.96 -8.51
N VAL A 110 -16.25 -36.01 -8.66
CA VAL A 110 -14.98 -36.17 -7.95
C VAL A 110 -13.87 -36.30 -8.98
N PRO A 111 -12.93 -35.37 -9.06
CA PRO A 111 -11.78 -35.49 -9.95
C PRO A 111 -10.81 -36.54 -9.36
N LEU A 112 -10.71 -37.73 -9.96
CA LEU A 112 -9.80 -38.78 -9.53
C LEU A 112 -8.38 -38.56 -10.05
N PHE A 113 -8.25 -38.10 -11.31
CA PHE A 113 -6.98 -37.75 -11.93
C PHE A 113 -7.17 -36.64 -12.96
N THR A 114 -6.37 -35.58 -12.86
CA THR A 114 -6.46 -34.39 -13.71
C THR A 114 -5.13 -34.06 -14.40
N GLY A 115 -4.31 -35.09 -14.69
CA GLY A 115 -3.00 -34.86 -15.29
C GLY A 115 -2.04 -34.05 -14.39
N PHE A 116 -2.15 -34.18 -13.06
CA PHE A 116 -1.41 -33.41 -12.06
C PHE A 116 -1.76 -31.90 -12.00
N GLN A 117 -2.85 -31.48 -12.62
CA GLN A 117 -3.30 -30.09 -12.60
C GLN A 117 -3.54 -29.56 -11.17
N LEU A 118 -4.38 -30.25 -10.39
CA LEU A 118 -4.77 -29.82 -9.05
C LEU A 118 -3.59 -29.72 -8.07
N PRO A 119 -2.63 -30.67 -8.00
CA PRO A 119 -1.44 -30.51 -7.19
C PRO A 119 -0.60 -29.27 -7.55
N ASN A 120 -0.43 -29.01 -8.85
CA ASN A 120 0.35 -27.86 -9.31
C ASN A 120 -0.39 -26.54 -9.09
N GLN A 121 -1.73 -26.50 -9.22
CA GLN A 121 -2.55 -25.32 -8.85
C GLN A 121 -2.44 -25.00 -7.37
N TYR A 122 -2.49 -26.01 -6.50
CA TYR A 122 -2.29 -25.79 -5.06
C TYR A 122 -0.88 -25.29 -4.74
N SER A 123 0.15 -25.84 -5.38
CA SER A 123 1.54 -25.38 -5.21
C SER A 123 1.72 -23.93 -5.71
N LEU A 124 1.14 -23.60 -6.86
CA LEU A 124 1.14 -22.23 -7.40
C LEU A 124 0.43 -21.26 -6.46
N ALA A 125 -0.74 -21.63 -5.94
CA ALA A 125 -1.48 -20.80 -4.99
C ALA A 125 -0.67 -20.51 -3.72
N LYS A 126 0.10 -21.48 -3.20
CA LYS A 126 1.00 -21.26 -2.06
C LYS A 126 2.13 -20.28 -2.37
N LEU A 127 2.73 -20.36 -3.55
CA LEU A 127 3.78 -19.43 -3.97
C LEU A 127 3.23 -18.02 -4.19
N ASN A 128 2.02 -17.91 -4.75
CA ASN A 128 1.34 -16.63 -4.87
C ASN A 128 1.01 -16.01 -3.50
N LEU A 129 0.62 -16.82 -2.51
CA LEU A 129 0.44 -16.33 -1.13
C LEU A 129 1.76 -15.81 -0.54
N LYS A 130 2.86 -16.56 -0.71
CA LYS A 130 4.18 -16.10 -0.26
C LYS A 130 4.56 -14.77 -0.92
N ALA A 131 4.36 -14.64 -2.23
CA ALA A 131 4.61 -13.40 -2.95
C ALA A 131 3.74 -12.24 -2.42
N ALA A 132 2.45 -12.49 -2.14
CA ALA A 132 1.54 -11.48 -1.60
C ALA A 132 1.92 -11.04 -0.16
N ILE A 133 2.46 -11.95 0.66
CA ILE A 133 3.02 -11.62 1.99
C ILE A 133 4.25 -10.71 1.84
N GLU A 134 5.13 -11.00 0.88
CA GLU A 134 6.29 -10.13 0.64
C GLU A 134 5.89 -8.77 0.03
N ASP A 135 4.83 -8.72 -0.79
CA ASP A 135 4.26 -7.44 -1.24
C ASP A 135 3.71 -6.61 -0.06
N LEU A 136 3.10 -7.26 0.94
CA LEU A 136 2.67 -6.60 2.17
C LEU A 136 3.88 -6.08 2.97
N ASN A 137 4.95 -6.87 3.09
CA ASN A 137 6.18 -6.44 3.76
C ASN A 137 6.79 -5.24 3.04
N LYS A 138 6.83 -5.26 1.70
CA LYS A 138 7.26 -4.10 0.90
C LYS A 138 6.41 -2.87 1.16
N ALA A 139 5.09 -3.00 1.19
CA ALA A 139 4.20 -1.88 1.49
C ALA A 139 4.45 -1.26 2.87
N LYS A 140 4.77 -2.08 3.88
CA LYS A 140 5.18 -1.61 5.21
C LYS A 140 6.51 -0.84 5.16
N GLU A 141 7.48 -1.35 4.40
CA GLU A 141 8.76 -0.66 4.17
C GLU A 141 8.56 0.69 3.48
N ASP A 142 7.76 0.74 2.43
CA ASP A 142 7.46 1.97 1.69
C ASP A 142 6.79 3.04 2.59
N ILE A 143 5.85 2.63 3.44
CA ILE A 143 5.21 3.53 4.41
C ILE A 143 6.21 4.02 5.47
N ALA A 144 7.10 3.16 5.99
CA ALA A 144 8.11 3.57 6.95
C ALA A 144 9.04 4.66 6.38
N ILE A 145 9.45 4.52 5.11
CA ILE A 145 10.26 5.53 4.40
C ILE A 145 9.46 6.83 4.23
N ASN A 146 8.21 6.76 3.80
CA ASN A 146 7.36 7.93 3.57
C ASN A 146 7.09 8.68 4.89
N VAL A 147 6.80 7.96 5.98
CA VAL A 147 6.63 8.55 7.31
C VAL A 147 7.92 9.23 7.77
N THR A 148 9.07 8.58 7.60
CA THR A 148 10.39 9.16 7.94
C THR A 148 10.63 10.47 7.18
N SER A 149 10.38 10.47 5.87
CA SER A 149 10.52 11.67 5.03
C SER A 149 9.61 12.81 5.50
N SER A 150 8.33 12.49 5.72
CA SER A 150 7.33 13.48 6.15
C SER A 150 7.62 14.00 7.57
N TYR A 151 8.04 13.12 8.50
CA TYR A 151 8.42 13.47 9.86
C TYR A 151 9.59 14.50 9.88
N LEU A 152 10.66 14.20 9.14
CA LEU A 152 11.81 15.09 9.04
C LEU A 152 11.47 16.41 8.32
N GLN A 153 10.56 16.38 7.35
CA GLN A 153 10.05 17.57 6.68
C GLN A 153 9.28 18.49 7.65
N VAL A 154 8.48 17.93 8.56
CA VAL A 154 7.78 18.70 9.60
C VAL A 154 8.80 19.38 10.52
N LEU A 155 9.81 18.64 10.99
CA LEU A 155 10.85 19.19 11.87
C LEU A 155 11.68 20.27 11.16
N PHE A 156 12.02 20.07 9.89
CA PHE A 156 12.68 21.07 9.05
C PHE A 156 11.85 22.36 8.98
N ASN A 157 10.57 22.27 8.65
CA ASN A 157 9.68 23.43 8.55
C ASN A 157 9.46 24.11 9.91
N LEU A 158 9.43 23.35 11.01
CA LEU A 158 9.35 23.88 12.36
C LEU A 158 10.58 24.73 12.71
N GLU A 159 11.79 24.23 12.40
CA GLU A 159 13.02 24.99 12.64
C GLU A 159 13.10 26.26 11.77
N LEU A 160 12.70 26.18 10.49
CA LEU A 160 12.61 27.34 9.62
C LEU A 160 11.61 28.41 10.15
N SER A 161 10.46 27.96 10.67
CA SER A 161 9.49 28.86 11.29
C SER A 161 10.08 29.56 12.52
N ARG A 162 10.83 28.84 13.36
CA ARG A 162 11.55 29.44 14.51
C ARG A 162 12.59 30.48 14.10
N VAL A 163 13.37 30.18 13.04
CA VAL A 163 14.34 31.13 12.50
C VAL A 163 13.60 32.37 11.99
N ALA A 164 12.52 32.22 11.22
CA ALA A 164 11.76 33.37 10.72
C ALA A 164 11.13 34.18 11.85
N GLN A 165 10.66 33.60 12.92
CA GLN A 165 10.17 34.29 14.10
C GLN A 165 11.30 35.11 14.81
N SER A 166 12.50 34.54 14.94
CA SER A 166 13.62 35.23 15.53
C SER A 166 14.06 36.44 14.70
N GLN A 167 13.90 36.37 13.35
CA GLN A 167 14.21 37.51 12.46
C GLN A 167 13.25 38.68 12.65
N ILE A 168 11.96 38.42 12.95
CA ILE A 168 10.99 39.48 13.28
C ILE A 168 11.45 40.24 14.54
N ALA A 169 11.80 39.49 15.60
CA ALA A 169 12.26 40.12 16.84
C ALA A 169 13.49 41.02 16.60
N LEU A 170 14.48 40.51 15.84
CA LEU A 170 15.68 41.25 15.50
C LEU A 170 15.40 42.53 14.67
N SER A 171 14.50 42.44 13.68
CA SER A 171 14.14 43.62 12.86
C SER A 171 13.28 44.64 13.62
N GLN A 172 12.42 44.20 14.54
CA GLN A 172 11.66 45.09 15.41
C GLN A 172 12.56 45.85 16.39
N ASP A 173 13.53 45.18 17.00
CA ASP A 173 14.53 45.84 17.88
C ASP A 173 15.35 46.85 17.11
N GLN A 174 15.73 46.52 15.88
CA GLN A 174 16.45 47.46 15.01
C GLN A 174 15.59 48.68 14.61
N LEU A 175 14.31 48.48 14.27
CA LEU A 175 13.38 49.60 14.00
C LEU A 175 13.19 50.49 15.22
N LYS A 176 13.02 49.89 16.42
CA LYS A 176 12.89 50.65 17.67
C LYS A 176 14.13 51.52 17.91
N ARG A 177 15.32 51.01 17.67
CA ARG A 177 16.58 51.73 17.78
C ARG A 177 16.67 52.86 16.77
N LEU A 178 16.36 52.62 15.48
CA LEU A 178 16.41 53.66 14.46
C LEU A 178 15.40 54.78 14.72
N ASN A 179 14.23 54.49 15.25
CA ASN A 179 13.26 55.48 15.71
C ASN A 179 13.85 56.40 16.81
N GLY A 180 14.53 55.83 17.82
CA GLY A 180 15.18 56.59 18.86
C GLY A 180 16.35 57.45 18.31
N LEU A 181 17.10 56.99 17.31
CA LEU A 181 18.14 57.78 16.64
C LEU A 181 17.53 58.89 15.77
N PHE A 182 16.40 58.68 15.14
CA PHE A 182 15.67 59.66 14.36
C PHE A 182 15.15 60.82 15.24
N GLU A 183 14.58 60.48 16.42
CA GLU A 183 14.10 61.48 17.39
C GLU A 183 15.20 62.43 17.84
N VAL A 184 16.49 62.02 17.89
CA VAL A 184 17.64 62.82 18.24
C VAL A 184 18.38 63.32 17.01
N GLY A 185 17.81 63.21 15.81
CA GLY A 185 18.34 63.72 14.56
C GLY A 185 19.57 62.98 14.01
N LYS A 186 19.83 61.77 14.47
CA LYS A 186 20.97 60.90 14.08
C LYS A 186 20.65 59.80 13.05
N ALA A 187 19.41 59.66 12.67
CA ALA A 187 18.95 58.79 11.59
C ALA A 187 18.04 59.56 10.62
N SER A 188 18.02 59.15 9.35
CA SER A 188 17.17 59.73 8.32
C SER A 188 15.76 59.12 8.29
N PRO A 189 14.72 59.85 7.80
CA PRO A 189 13.39 59.26 7.56
C PRO A 189 13.44 58.08 6.62
N ALA A 190 14.38 58.04 5.66
CA ALA A 190 14.55 56.94 4.72
C ALA A 190 15.00 55.66 5.41
N GLU A 191 15.95 55.73 6.35
CA GLU A 191 16.42 54.58 7.13
C GLU A 191 15.31 53.98 8.01
N VAL A 192 14.47 54.84 8.62
CA VAL A 192 13.30 54.37 9.38
C VAL A 192 12.27 53.69 8.48
N ALA A 193 11.97 54.27 7.30
CA ALA A 193 11.04 53.67 6.35
C ALA A 193 11.57 52.32 5.81
N GLU A 194 12.87 52.20 5.55
CA GLU A 194 13.51 50.94 5.13
C GLU A 194 13.45 49.89 6.24
N ALA A 195 13.68 50.24 7.50
CA ALA A 195 13.55 49.36 8.63
C ALA A 195 12.10 48.90 8.83
N GLN A 196 11.09 49.77 8.63
CA GLN A 196 9.67 49.40 8.65
C GLN A 196 9.34 48.42 7.55
N ALA A 197 9.81 48.65 6.32
CA ALA A 197 9.62 47.74 5.20
C ALA A 197 10.26 46.37 5.50
N ARG A 198 11.42 46.34 6.16
CA ARG A 198 12.11 45.12 6.56
C ARG A 198 11.31 44.31 7.58
N VAL A 199 10.76 44.96 8.61
CA VAL A 199 9.87 44.30 9.58
C VAL A 199 8.66 43.64 8.88
N ALA A 200 8.01 44.37 7.95
CA ALA A 200 6.89 43.86 7.19
C ALA A 200 7.30 42.65 6.31
N GLN A 201 8.48 42.67 5.69
CA GLN A 201 9.03 41.57 4.90
C GLN A 201 9.32 40.36 5.78
N ASP A 202 9.93 40.51 6.95
CA ASP A 202 10.23 39.43 7.88
C ASP A 202 8.94 38.82 8.46
N GLN A 203 7.90 39.63 8.74
CA GLN A 203 6.57 39.16 9.13
C GLN A 203 5.92 38.29 8.04
N MET A 204 5.98 38.74 6.77
CA MET A 204 5.45 37.94 5.65
C MET A 204 6.19 36.61 5.53
N SER A 205 7.51 36.60 5.65
CA SER A 205 8.33 35.39 5.62
C SER A 205 8.00 34.42 6.76
N ALA A 206 7.74 34.94 7.96
CA ALA A 206 7.34 34.12 9.12
C ALA A 206 5.95 33.53 8.95
N VAL A 207 4.98 34.26 8.40
CA VAL A 207 3.65 33.71 8.07
C VAL A 207 3.77 32.57 7.06
N GLN A 208 4.62 32.78 6.03
CA GLN A 208 4.85 31.72 5.03
C GLN A 208 5.51 30.46 5.65
N ALA A 209 6.51 30.65 6.52
CA ALA A 209 7.18 29.53 7.19
C ALA A 209 6.25 28.78 8.16
N ASP A 210 5.42 29.50 8.92
CA ASP A 210 4.41 28.91 9.80
C ASP A 210 3.34 28.12 9.00
N ASN A 211 2.90 28.68 7.88
CA ASN A 211 1.99 27.98 6.98
C ASN A 211 2.60 26.68 6.41
N ASN A 212 3.87 26.72 5.98
CA ASN A 212 4.57 25.52 5.49
C ASN A 212 4.70 24.47 6.59
N TYR A 213 4.98 24.86 7.83
CA TYR A 213 4.99 23.96 8.98
C TYR A 213 3.62 23.29 9.19
N LYS A 214 2.53 24.07 9.20
CA LYS A 214 1.17 23.54 9.38
C LYS A 214 0.77 22.61 8.26
N LEU A 215 1.10 22.92 7.01
CA LEU A 215 0.83 22.05 5.87
C LEU A 215 1.61 20.73 5.97
N SER A 216 2.90 20.79 6.33
CA SER A 216 3.68 19.56 6.50
C SER A 216 3.17 18.70 7.66
N LEU A 217 2.67 19.30 8.74
CA LEU A 217 2.03 18.58 9.84
C LEU A 217 0.73 17.93 9.40
N LEU A 218 -0.07 18.60 8.55
CA LEU A 218 -1.26 18.05 7.95
C LEU A 218 -0.94 16.83 7.05
N ASP A 219 0.09 16.95 6.20
CA ASP A 219 0.52 15.86 5.32
C ASP A 219 0.96 14.62 6.12
N LEU A 220 1.73 14.83 7.20
CA LEU A 220 2.10 13.73 8.09
C LEU A 220 0.88 13.13 8.81
N SER A 221 -0.02 13.96 9.33
CA SER A 221 -1.23 13.48 10.02
C SER A 221 -2.11 12.65 9.09
N GLN A 222 -2.22 13.03 7.81
CA GLN A 222 -2.96 12.27 6.81
C GLN A 222 -2.26 10.94 6.49
N LEU A 223 -0.93 10.90 6.40
CA LEU A 223 -0.17 9.68 6.19
C LEU A 223 -0.35 8.69 7.36
N LEU A 224 -0.52 9.21 8.57
CA LEU A 224 -0.83 8.45 9.79
C LEU A 224 -2.32 8.11 9.93
N GLU A 225 -3.20 8.56 9.03
CA GLU A 225 -4.66 8.40 9.11
C GLU A 225 -5.26 9.05 10.38
N LEU A 226 -4.64 10.11 10.89
CA LEU A 226 -5.18 10.87 12.02
C LEU A 226 -6.33 11.78 11.53
N PRO A 227 -7.43 11.89 12.29
CA PRO A 227 -8.59 12.68 11.89
C PRO A 227 -8.31 14.19 11.85
N THR A 228 -7.33 14.67 12.62
CA THR A 228 -6.93 16.08 12.72
C THR A 228 -5.46 16.19 13.15
N PRO A 229 -4.71 17.19 12.68
CA PRO A 229 -3.36 17.48 13.15
C PRO A 229 -3.34 18.21 14.51
N GLU A 230 -4.49 18.62 15.07
CA GLU A 230 -4.56 19.37 16.31
C GLU A 230 -4.07 18.56 17.52
N GLY A 231 -3.18 19.15 18.31
CA GLY A 231 -2.58 18.50 19.48
C GLY A 231 -1.48 17.47 19.14
N PHE A 232 -1.14 17.31 17.86
CA PHE A 232 -0.08 16.42 17.41
C PHE A 232 1.26 17.19 17.37
N THR A 233 2.21 16.75 18.19
CA THR A 233 3.56 17.34 18.26
C THR A 233 4.60 16.26 18.10
N LEU A 234 5.75 16.62 17.53
CA LEU A 234 6.84 15.70 17.23
C LEU A 234 8.02 15.92 18.18
N GLU A 235 8.70 14.83 18.50
CA GLU A 235 9.98 14.87 19.22
C GLU A 235 11.08 15.37 18.26
N SER A 236 11.85 16.38 18.68
CA SER A 236 13.00 16.84 17.91
C SER A 236 14.17 15.87 18.12
N PRO A 237 14.91 15.50 17.05
CA PRO A 237 16.12 14.69 17.20
C PRO A 237 17.15 15.42 18.07
N LYS A 238 18.05 14.66 18.69
CA LYS A 238 19.17 15.23 19.45
C LYS A 238 19.98 16.18 18.57
N GLU A 239 20.49 17.26 19.17
CA GLU A 239 21.22 18.30 18.43
C GLU A 239 22.51 17.79 17.77
N ASP A 240 23.18 16.82 18.38
CA ASP A 240 24.45 16.30 17.90
C ASP A 240 24.26 15.22 16.83
N ILE A 241 24.76 15.51 15.63
CA ILE A 241 24.83 14.56 14.52
C ILE A 241 26.16 13.82 14.60
N GLU A 242 26.10 12.52 14.87
CA GLU A 242 27.27 11.65 14.77
C GLU A 242 27.41 11.15 13.33
N PHE A 243 28.58 11.41 12.72
CA PHE A 243 28.90 10.88 11.39
C PHE A 243 29.45 9.47 11.52
N ALA A 244 28.64 8.47 11.11
CA ALA A 244 29.09 7.08 11.00
C ALA A 244 29.77 6.86 9.64
N ALA A 245 30.81 6.02 9.62
CA ALA A 245 31.45 5.62 8.37
C ALA A 245 30.45 4.93 7.44
N LEU A 246 30.30 5.45 6.22
CA LEU A 246 29.37 4.92 5.23
C LEU A 246 29.88 3.56 4.70
N THR A 247 29.05 2.53 4.83
CA THR A 247 29.33 1.20 4.25
C THR A 247 29.30 1.28 2.71
N PRO A 248 30.23 0.63 1.99
CA PRO A 248 30.22 0.60 0.53
C PRO A 248 28.89 0.05 -0.04
N PRO A 249 28.41 0.59 -1.17
CA PRO A 249 27.10 0.23 -1.74
C PRO A 249 27.04 -1.23 -2.19
N ASP A 250 28.15 -1.83 -2.62
CA ASP A 250 28.19 -3.24 -3.05
C ASP A 250 27.98 -4.22 -1.90
N ASP A 251 28.48 -3.88 -0.69
CA ASP A 251 28.28 -4.69 0.51
C ASP A 251 26.82 -4.61 0.97
N ILE A 252 26.23 -3.41 0.93
CA ILE A 252 24.82 -3.20 1.25
C ILE A 252 23.93 -3.99 0.27
N TYR A 253 24.24 -3.93 -1.03
CA TYR A 253 23.47 -4.64 -2.05
C TYR A 253 23.51 -6.15 -1.85
N THR A 254 24.70 -6.70 -1.60
CA THR A 254 24.87 -8.15 -1.36
C THR A 254 24.03 -8.64 -0.18
N GLN A 255 23.99 -7.87 0.89
CA GLN A 255 23.14 -8.16 2.05
C GLN A 255 21.65 -8.00 1.71
N ALA A 256 21.27 -6.90 1.05
CA ALA A 256 19.88 -6.57 0.72
C ALA A 256 19.22 -7.63 -0.18
N LEU A 257 19.95 -8.24 -1.11
CA LEU A 257 19.44 -9.32 -1.96
C LEU A 257 18.83 -10.48 -1.16
N ALA A 258 19.35 -10.78 0.01
CA ALA A 258 18.90 -11.92 0.81
C ALA A 258 17.58 -11.69 1.55
N TYR A 259 17.24 -10.44 1.87
CA TYR A 259 16.07 -10.16 2.71
C TYR A 259 15.03 -9.22 2.10
N LYS A 260 15.37 -8.44 1.07
CA LYS A 260 14.42 -7.45 0.50
C LYS A 260 13.14 -8.10 -0.02
N PRO A 261 11.97 -7.65 0.49
CA PRO A 261 10.68 -8.24 0.13
C PRO A 261 10.37 -8.17 -1.37
N SER A 262 10.78 -7.09 -2.06
CA SER A 262 10.58 -6.95 -3.51
C SER A 262 11.26 -8.03 -4.32
N ILE A 263 12.48 -8.45 -3.92
CA ILE A 263 13.24 -9.52 -4.57
C ILE A 263 12.59 -10.87 -4.28
N LYS A 264 12.26 -11.15 -3.01
CA LYS A 264 11.59 -12.41 -2.61
C LYS A 264 10.25 -12.59 -3.31
N ALA A 265 9.44 -11.54 -3.42
CA ALA A 265 8.18 -11.59 -4.14
C ALA A 265 8.37 -11.97 -5.61
N ALA A 266 9.37 -11.37 -6.29
CA ALA A 266 9.70 -11.69 -7.67
C ALA A 266 10.23 -13.13 -7.81
N GLU A 267 11.04 -13.62 -6.88
CA GLU A 267 11.54 -15.00 -6.85
C GLU A 267 10.39 -16.01 -6.68
N TYR A 268 9.44 -15.77 -5.77
CA TYR A 268 8.27 -16.64 -5.60
C TYR A 268 7.37 -16.65 -6.84
N ARG A 269 7.21 -15.52 -7.53
CA ARG A 269 6.46 -15.47 -8.80
C ARG A 269 7.17 -16.24 -9.90
N LEU A 270 8.49 -16.14 -10.01
CA LEU A 270 9.28 -16.90 -10.97
C LEU A 270 9.22 -18.40 -10.64
N GLU A 271 9.35 -18.80 -9.39
CA GLU A 271 9.20 -20.20 -8.97
C GLU A 271 7.79 -20.72 -9.31
N GLY A 272 6.75 -19.92 -9.08
CA GLY A 272 5.35 -20.23 -9.41
C GLY A 272 5.13 -20.50 -10.90
N SER A 273 5.87 -19.84 -11.76
CA SER A 273 5.77 -20.02 -13.22
C SER A 273 6.10 -21.46 -13.68
N ASN A 274 6.96 -22.17 -12.94
CA ASN A 274 7.22 -23.60 -13.19
C ASN A 274 5.94 -24.44 -13.00
N ASN A 275 5.16 -24.12 -11.96
CA ASN A 275 3.86 -24.77 -11.73
C ASN A 275 2.86 -24.39 -12.82
N SER A 276 2.87 -23.15 -13.31
CA SER A 276 2.02 -22.71 -14.43
C SER A 276 2.30 -23.49 -15.72
N ILE A 277 3.58 -23.76 -16.02
CA ILE A 277 3.96 -24.62 -17.14
C ILE A 277 3.42 -26.05 -16.94
N ARG A 278 3.57 -26.63 -15.74
CA ARG A 278 3.05 -27.97 -15.42
C ARG A 278 1.53 -28.04 -15.50
N ILE A 279 0.84 -26.98 -15.10
CA ILE A 279 -0.62 -26.83 -15.24
C ILE A 279 -0.99 -26.83 -16.73
N ALA A 280 -0.31 -26.08 -17.57
CA ALA A 280 -0.53 -26.10 -19.02
C ALA A 280 -0.24 -27.50 -19.64
N GLN A 281 0.78 -28.20 -19.16
CA GLN A 281 1.13 -29.54 -19.59
C GLN A 281 0.08 -30.58 -19.16
N SER A 282 -0.65 -30.34 -18.06
CA SER A 282 -1.66 -31.28 -17.55
C SER A 282 -2.76 -31.58 -18.57
N ALA A 283 -3.04 -30.66 -19.49
CA ALA A 283 -4.01 -30.86 -20.58
C ALA A 283 -3.54 -31.84 -21.67
N LEU A 284 -2.30 -32.36 -21.60
CA LEU A 284 -1.83 -33.47 -22.45
C LEU A 284 -2.19 -34.86 -21.89
N TYR A 285 -2.51 -34.92 -20.60
CA TYR A 285 -2.78 -36.20 -19.93
C TYR A 285 -4.26 -36.54 -19.93
N PRO A 286 -4.61 -37.85 -19.86
CA PRO A 286 -5.97 -38.25 -19.61
C PRO A 286 -6.53 -37.64 -18.30
N GLN A 287 -7.85 -37.40 -18.28
CA GLN A 287 -8.56 -36.93 -17.08
C GLN A 287 -9.59 -37.99 -16.68
N LEU A 288 -9.61 -38.38 -15.42
CA LEU A 288 -10.49 -39.37 -14.84
C LEU A 288 -11.35 -38.72 -13.77
N SER A 289 -12.68 -38.88 -13.87
CA SER A 289 -13.63 -38.41 -12.88
C SER A 289 -14.65 -39.46 -12.51
N LEU A 290 -15.07 -39.41 -11.26
CA LEU A 290 -16.20 -40.19 -10.75
C LEU A 290 -17.41 -39.25 -10.66
N ASN A 291 -18.51 -39.68 -11.29
CA ASN A 291 -19.77 -38.93 -11.30
C ASN A 291 -20.84 -39.70 -10.58
N GLY A 292 -21.62 -39.05 -9.74
CA GLY A 292 -22.80 -39.61 -9.10
C GLY A 292 -24.01 -38.73 -9.36
N GLY A 293 -25.16 -39.35 -9.56
CA GLY A 293 -26.40 -38.59 -9.82
C GLY A 293 -27.62 -39.24 -9.18
N LEU A 294 -28.50 -38.39 -8.70
CA LEU A 294 -29.85 -38.74 -8.29
C LEU A 294 -30.80 -37.80 -9.04
N SER A 295 -31.72 -38.32 -9.84
CA SER A 295 -32.65 -37.49 -10.61
C SER A 295 -34.04 -38.07 -10.61
N THR A 296 -35.04 -37.20 -10.75
CA THR A 296 -36.42 -37.57 -10.95
C THR A 296 -37.11 -36.47 -11.76
N ASN A 297 -38.24 -36.81 -12.35
CA ASN A 297 -39.01 -35.85 -13.11
C ASN A 297 -40.53 -36.10 -13.03
N TYR A 298 -41.27 -35.04 -13.26
CA TYR A 298 -42.70 -35.05 -13.46
C TYR A 298 -43.04 -34.57 -14.87
N TYR A 299 -43.71 -35.37 -15.65
CA TYR A 299 -44.06 -35.12 -17.04
C TYR A 299 -45.55 -35.16 -17.24
N THR A 300 -46.12 -34.15 -17.94
CA THR A 300 -47.51 -34.13 -18.36
C THR A 300 -47.57 -33.82 -19.84
N GLU A 301 -48.58 -34.34 -20.52
CA GLU A 301 -48.86 -34.12 -21.95
C GLU A 301 -50.36 -33.94 -22.16
N SER A 302 -50.73 -32.96 -22.98
CA SER A 302 -52.15 -32.69 -23.29
C SER A 302 -52.78 -33.92 -23.99
N GLY A 303 -54.02 -34.24 -23.60
CA GLY A 303 -54.74 -35.37 -24.18
C GLY A 303 -54.35 -36.75 -23.61
N SER A 304 -53.52 -36.81 -22.61
CA SER A 304 -53.09 -38.06 -21.96
C SER A 304 -53.39 -38.09 -20.46
N THR A 305 -53.79 -39.26 -19.93
CA THR A 305 -53.97 -39.47 -18.48
C THR A 305 -52.59 -39.61 -17.83
N THR A 306 -52.17 -38.56 -17.10
CA THR A 306 -50.90 -38.55 -16.38
C THR A 306 -51.08 -39.09 -14.96
N LYS A 307 -50.10 -39.89 -14.46
CA LYS A 307 -50.01 -40.27 -13.05
C LYS A 307 -49.79 -39.05 -12.17
N SER A 308 -50.25 -39.13 -10.92
CA SER A 308 -50.07 -38.03 -9.96
C SER A 308 -48.59 -37.65 -9.78
N PHE A 309 -48.33 -36.42 -9.43
CA PHE A 309 -47.00 -35.86 -9.20
C PHE A 309 -46.13 -36.73 -8.29
N ASN A 310 -46.67 -37.12 -7.13
CA ASN A 310 -45.94 -37.94 -6.15
C ASN A 310 -45.64 -39.36 -6.68
N SER A 311 -46.57 -39.92 -7.47
CA SER A 311 -46.35 -41.23 -8.10
C SER A 311 -45.24 -41.19 -9.14
N GLN A 312 -45.22 -40.15 -9.97
CA GLN A 312 -44.15 -40.00 -10.97
C GLN A 312 -42.79 -39.75 -10.32
N LEU A 313 -42.70 -38.85 -9.32
CA LEU A 313 -41.43 -38.60 -8.63
C LEU A 313 -40.83 -39.87 -8.01
N LYS A 314 -41.65 -40.77 -7.45
CA LYS A 314 -41.19 -42.04 -6.92
C LYS A 314 -40.78 -43.03 -8.02
N ASN A 315 -41.56 -43.12 -9.07
CA ASN A 315 -41.36 -44.11 -10.13
C ASN A 315 -40.23 -43.75 -11.09
N ASN A 316 -39.99 -42.41 -11.28
CA ASN A 316 -38.95 -41.88 -12.16
C ASN A 316 -37.62 -41.63 -11.42
N LEU A 317 -37.54 -41.99 -10.13
CA LEU A 317 -36.31 -41.86 -9.35
C LEU A 317 -35.19 -42.70 -9.96
N SER A 318 -34.20 -42.03 -10.50
CA SER A 318 -33.00 -42.67 -11.08
C SER A 318 -31.78 -42.37 -10.22
N LYS A 319 -30.96 -43.37 -10.02
CA LYS A 319 -29.66 -43.29 -9.34
C LYS A 319 -28.60 -43.75 -10.32
N SER A 320 -27.54 -42.96 -10.45
CA SER A 320 -26.44 -43.28 -11.35
C SER A 320 -25.10 -43.05 -10.65
N ILE A 321 -24.16 -43.94 -10.97
CA ILE A 321 -22.74 -43.76 -10.67
C ILE A 321 -21.97 -44.14 -11.93
N GLY A 322 -20.97 -43.36 -12.26
CA GLY A 322 -20.19 -43.58 -13.47
C GLY A 322 -18.78 -43.06 -13.33
N ILE A 323 -17.89 -43.66 -14.08
CA ILE A 323 -16.51 -43.20 -14.25
C ILE A 323 -16.36 -42.65 -15.67
N SER A 324 -15.84 -41.44 -15.80
CA SER A 324 -15.59 -40.79 -17.08
C SER A 324 -14.09 -40.62 -17.29
N LEU A 325 -13.58 -41.16 -18.39
CA LEU A 325 -12.21 -40.99 -18.86
C LEU A 325 -12.21 -40.11 -20.13
N ASN A 326 -11.59 -38.95 -20.04
CA ASN A 326 -11.39 -38.06 -21.17
C ASN A 326 -9.92 -38.06 -21.61
N VAL A 327 -9.65 -38.53 -22.83
CA VAL A 327 -8.29 -38.58 -23.41
C VAL A 327 -8.18 -37.55 -24.55
N PRO A 328 -7.42 -36.48 -24.38
CA PRO A 328 -7.25 -35.48 -25.44
C PRO A 328 -6.33 -36.01 -26.53
N ILE A 329 -6.89 -36.37 -27.71
CA ILE A 329 -6.13 -36.90 -28.85
C ILE A 329 -5.62 -35.74 -29.73
N PHE A 330 -6.46 -34.80 -30.09
CA PHE A 330 -6.12 -33.64 -30.91
C PHE A 330 -7.02 -32.47 -30.57
N ASN A 331 -6.40 -31.34 -30.20
CA ASN A 331 -7.09 -30.13 -29.79
C ASN A 331 -6.65 -28.90 -30.61
N ARG A 332 -6.35 -29.08 -31.87
CA ARG A 332 -5.94 -28.00 -32.80
C ARG A 332 -4.72 -27.21 -32.28
N PHE A 333 -3.74 -27.88 -31.69
CA PHE A 333 -2.53 -27.33 -31.09
C PHE A 333 -2.76 -26.36 -29.91
N SER A 334 -3.97 -26.25 -29.36
CA SER A 334 -4.29 -25.35 -28.27
C SER A 334 -3.38 -25.58 -27.05
N THR A 335 -3.25 -26.81 -26.59
CA THR A 335 -2.37 -27.14 -25.44
C THR A 335 -0.90 -26.83 -25.72
N ARG A 336 -0.40 -27.10 -26.94
CA ARG A 336 0.98 -26.76 -27.33
C ARG A 336 1.21 -25.25 -27.23
N ASN A 337 0.26 -24.47 -27.71
CA ASN A 337 0.36 -23.00 -27.65
C ASN A 337 0.26 -22.47 -26.21
N GLN A 338 -0.62 -23.05 -25.37
CA GLN A 338 -0.70 -22.73 -23.94
C GLN A 338 0.62 -22.98 -23.20
N ILE A 339 1.27 -24.14 -23.46
CA ILE A 339 2.59 -24.44 -22.90
C ILE A 339 3.64 -23.41 -23.37
N ARG A 340 3.61 -23.03 -24.66
CA ARG A 340 4.52 -22.02 -25.20
C ARG A 340 4.30 -20.65 -24.54
N THR A 341 3.04 -20.25 -24.38
CA THR A 341 2.67 -19.01 -23.67
C THR A 341 3.15 -19.02 -22.21
N ALA A 342 2.95 -20.14 -21.49
CA ALA A 342 3.43 -20.27 -20.11
C ALA A 342 4.97 -20.17 -20.01
N ARG A 343 5.73 -20.70 -20.98
CA ARG A 343 7.19 -20.56 -21.05
C ARG A 343 7.62 -19.11 -21.33
N LEU A 344 6.95 -18.42 -22.26
CA LEU A 344 7.20 -17.01 -22.53
C LEU A 344 6.91 -16.14 -21.28
N GLN A 345 5.85 -16.46 -20.56
CA GLN A 345 5.53 -15.79 -19.29
C GLN A 345 6.62 -16.04 -18.24
N GLN A 346 7.17 -17.25 -18.14
CA GLN A 346 8.32 -17.55 -17.26
C GLN A 346 9.54 -16.70 -17.63
N THR A 347 9.86 -16.58 -18.94
CA THR A 347 10.96 -15.72 -19.39
C THR A 347 10.71 -14.26 -19.00
N SER A 348 9.48 -13.76 -19.14
CA SER A 348 9.12 -12.41 -18.71
C SER A 348 9.32 -12.21 -17.21
N LEU A 349 8.94 -13.19 -16.37
CA LEU A 349 9.13 -13.14 -14.93
C LEU A 349 10.62 -13.20 -14.53
N ALA A 350 11.46 -13.95 -15.28
CA ALA A 350 12.90 -13.96 -15.07
C ALA A 350 13.51 -12.58 -15.36
N LEU A 351 13.10 -11.95 -16.47
CA LEU A 351 13.53 -10.58 -16.80
C LEU A 351 13.06 -9.55 -15.78
N GLN A 352 11.85 -9.71 -15.23
CA GLN A 352 11.34 -8.85 -14.14
C GLN A 352 12.16 -9.00 -12.85
N LEU A 353 12.60 -10.22 -12.52
CA LEU A 353 13.50 -10.44 -11.37
C LEU A 353 14.85 -9.76 -11.59
N ASP A 354 15.43 -9.87 -12.80
CA ASP A 354 16.70 -9.21 -13.13
C ASP A 354 16.56 -7.68 -13.09
N ASP A 355 15.44 -7.15 -13.57
CA ASP A 355 15.13 -5.71 -13.49
C ASP A 355 14.96 -5.24 -12.04
N ALA A 356 14.26 -6.00 -11.21
CA ALA A 356 14.13 -5.71 -9.78
C ALA A 356 15.48 -5.66 -9.07
N LYS A 357 16.39 -6.60 -9.39
CA LYS A 357 17.77 -6.61 -8.85
C LYS A 357 18.57 -5.38 -9.29
N LYS A 358 18.48 -5.01 -10.57
CA LYS A 358 19.15 -3.81 -11.09
C LYS A 358 18.58 -2.52 -10.48
N THR A 359 17.27 -2.46 -10.30
CA THR A 359 16.60 -1.34 -9.66
C THR A 359 17.05 -1.19 -8.21
N LEU A 360 17.08 -2.27 -7.44
CA LEU A 360 17.59 -2.26 -6.06
C LEU A 360 19.05 -1.80 -5.99
N TYR A 361 19.91 -2.28 -6.90
CA TYR A 361 21.31 -1.85 -6.96
C TYR A 361 21.43 -0.34 -7.23
N LYS A 362 20.65 0.17 -8.19
CA LYS A 362 20.60 1.59 -8.51
C LYS A 362 20.11 2.43 -7.32
N GLU A 363 19.06 1.99 -6.65
CA GLU A 363 18.50 2.68 -5.48
C GLU A 363 19.53 2.78 -4.33
N ILE A 364 20.24 1.70 -4.05
CA ILE A 364 21.29 1.66 -3.03
C ILE A 364 22.45 2.59 -3.41
N GLN A 365 22.92 2.56 -4.67
CA GLN A 365 23.96 3.47 -5.14
C GLN A 365 23.53 4.94 -5.04
N GLN A 366 22.31 5.25 -5.46
CA GLN A 366 21.76 6.61 -5.34
C GLN A 366 21.65 7.05 -3.88
N ALA A 367 21.19 6.17 -2.98
CA ALA A 367 21.13 6.47 -1.55
C ALA A 367 22.52 6.75 -0.98
N TRP A 368 23.53 5.98 -1.37
CA TRP A 368 24.91 6.17 -0.94
C TRP A 368 25.51 7.48 -1.43
N TYR A 369 25.42 7.79 -2.74
CA TYR A 369 25.90 9.05 -3.28
C TYR A 369 25.21 10.26 -2.66
N ASN A 370 23.89 10.14 -2.44
CA ASN A 370 23.14 11.21 -1.80
C ASN A 370 23.56 11.40 -0.33
N ALA A 371 23.88 10.33 0.41
CA ALA A 371 24.36 10.43 1.79
C ALA A 371 25.74 11.11 1.87
N VAL A 372 26.69 10.73 0.98
CA VAL A 372 28.02 11.36 0.89
C VAL A 372 27.90 12.86 0.56
N ALA A 373 27.02 13.20 -0.41
CA ALA A 373 26.80 14.59 -0.79
C ALA A 373 26.14 15.41 0.35
N ALA A 374 25.18 14.81 1.06
CA ALA A 374 24.49 15.46 2.17
C ALA A 374 25.43 15.70 3.36
N GLU A 375 26.32 14.75 3.67
CA GLU A 375 27.37 14.93 4.69
C GLU A 375 28.30 16.10 4.35
N SER A 376 28.82 16.14 3.13
CA SER A 376 29.69 17.22 2.66
C SER A 376 28.98 18.58 2.68
N LYS A 377 27.70 18.61 2.30
CA LYS A 377 26.86 19.82 2.31
C LYS A 377 26.62 20.30 3.74
N TYR A 378 26.36 19.41 4.67
CA TYR A 378 26.17 19.75 6.08
C TYR A 378 27.44 20.39 6.67
N ASN A 379 28.60 19.73 6.52
CA ASN A 379 29.90 20.23 7.00
C ASN A 379 30.23 21.62 6.40
N SER A 380 29.98 21.82 5.10
CA SER A 380 30.18 23.10 4.43
C SER A 380 29.21 24.17 4.95
N SER A 381 27.97 23.83 5.25
CA SER A 381 26.97 24.75 5.77
C SER A 381 27.28 25.19 7.20
N GLU A 382 27.84 24.31 8.05
CA GLU A 382 28.31 24.70 9.38
C GLU A 382 29.46 25.74 9.33
N ALA A 383 30.45 25.51 8.47
CA ALA A 383 31.52 26.47 8.24
C ALA A 383 30.97 27.81 7.73
N ALA A 384 29.96 27.77 6.82
CA ALA A 384 29.31 28.97 6.32
C ALA A 384 28.55 29.74 7.41
N VAL A 385 27.84 29.04 8.29
CA VAL A 385 27.15 29.67 9.43
C VAL A 385 28.16 30.32 10.36
N SER A 386 29.22 29.66 10.78
CA SER A 386 30.24 30.20 11.66
C SER A 386 30.89 31.49 11.07
N ALA A 387 31.21 31.46 9.78
CA ALA A 387 31.79 32.64 9.10
C ALA A 387 30.79 33.81 9.01
N ASN A 388 29.51 33.54 8.67
CA ASN A 388 28.48 34.58 8.58
C ASN A 388 28.07 35.13 9.95
N GLU A 389 28.09 34.31 11.02
CA GLU A 389 27.87 34.78 12.40
C GLU A 389 28.96 35.79 12.82
N ALA A 390 30.24 35.44 12.61
CA ALA A 390 31.33 36.33 12.90
C ALA A 390 31.24 37.62 12.08
N SER A 391 30.89 37.53 10.79
CA SER A 391 30.70 38.71 9.91
C SER A 391 29.55 39.61 10.39
N PHE A 392 28.39 38.98 10.72
CA PHE A 392 27.23 39.74 11.21
C PHE A 392 27.49 40.41 12.56
N GLN A 393 28.17 39.74 13.49
CA GLN A 393 28.55 40.30 14.77
C GLN A 393 29.43 41.57 14.57
N LEU A 394 30.49 41.45 13.76
CA LEU A 394 31.37 42.58 13.47
C LEU A 394 30.61 43.74 12.79
N MET A 395 29.72 43.41 11.83
CA MET A 395 28.93 44.43 11.11
C MET A 395 27.90 45.11 12.02
N SER A 396 27.29 44.33 12.93
CA SER A 396 26.39 44.82 13.97
C SER A 396 27.10 45.80 14.91
N GLU A 397 28.33 45.46 15.35
CA GLU A 397 29.16 46.37 16.17
C GLU A 397 29.52 47.64 15.43
N LYS A 398 29.95 47.56 14.14
CA LYS A 398 30.26 48.74 13.31
C LYS A 398 29.03 49.62 13.13
N PHE A 399 27.88 49.03 12.84
CA PHE A 399 26.63 49.79 12.69
C PHE A 399 26.21 50.44 14.01
N ASN A 400 26.38 49.77 15.13
CA ASN A 400 26.11 50.29 16.46
C ASN A 400 26.97 51.51 16.81
N ASN A 401 28.19 51.57 16.28
CA ASN A 401 29.13 52.66 16.47
C ASN A 401 29.09 53.72 15.35
N GLY A 402 28.11 53.66 14.44
CA GLY A 402 27.98 54.59 13.31
C GLY A 402 29.06 54.47 12.23
N LYS A 403 29.76 53.34 12.16
CA LYS A 403 30.87 53.07 11.24
C LYS A 403 30.47 52.21 10.04
N SER A 404 29.21 51.82 9.89
CA SER A 404 28.65 51.17 8.71
C SER A 404 27.24 51.66 8.43
N THR A 405 26.78 51.44 7.20
CA THR A 405 25.44 51.82 6.74
C THR A 405 24.40 50.73 7.15
N PHE A 406 23.11 51.13 7.16
CA PHE A 406 22.01 50.19 7.40
C PHE A 406 21.92 49.09 6.31
N VAL A 407 22.32 49.43 5.08
CA VAL A 407 22.37 48.49 3.96
C VAL A 407 23.39 47.38 4.22
N GLU A 408 24.63 47.72 4.62
CA GLU A 408 25.68 46.76 4.95
C GLU A 408 25.29 45.85 6.13
N TYR A 409 24.65 46.44 7.15
CA TYR A 409 24.09 45.66 8.26
C TYR A 409 23.03 44.63 7.80
N ASN A 410 22.08 45.10 6.96
CA ASN A 410 21.02 44.21 6.42
C ASN A 410 21.57 43.12 5.51
N GLU A 411 22.59 43.42 4.71
CA GLU A 411 23.25 42.41 3.86
C GLU A 411 23.90 41.31 4.72
N ALA A 412 24.64 41.67 5.75
CA ALA A 412 25.23 40.69 6.68
C ALA A 412 24.16 39.89 7.41
N LYS A 413 23.05 40.50 7.84
CA LYS A 413 21.89 39.82 8.42
C LYS A 413 21.27 38.81 7.46
N LEU A 414 21.06 39.19 6.20
CA LEU A 414 20.49 38.30 5.16
C LEU A 414 21.39 37.10 4.88
N ASN A 415 22.71 37.34 4.78
CA ASN A 415 23.68 36.27 4.56
C ASN A 415 23.68 35.26 5.72
N LEU A 416 23.63 35.76 6.97
CA LEU A 416 23.52 34.87 8.14
C LEU A 416 22.19 34.10 8.13
N THR A 417 21.05 34.74 7.85
CA THR A 417 19.74 34.11 7.80
C THR A 417 19.72 33.03 6.74
N LYS A 418 20.30 33.28 5.57
CA LYS A 418 20.43 32.31 4.50
C LYS A 418 21.31 31.14 4.92
N ALA A 419 22.49 31.40 5.51
CA ALA A 419 23.37 30.33 5.97
C ALA A 419 22.72 29.43 7.04
N LEU A 420 21.95 30.00 7.98
CA LEU A 420 21.17 29.25 8.97
C LEU A 420 20.12 28.38 8.31
N SER A 421 19.38 28.90 7.33
CA SER A 421 18.37 28.14 6.60
C SER A 421 19.01 27.00 5.79
N ASP A 422 20.12 27.25 5.12
CA ASP A 422 20.88 26.26 4.35
C ASP A 422 21.44 25.14 5.27
N ARG A 423 21.91 25.49 6.48
CA ARG A 423 22.35 24.51 7.48
C ARG A 423 21.19 23.63 7.96
N ILE A 424 20.06 24.23 8.30
CA ILE A 424 18.86 23.48 8.70
C ILE A 424 18.46 22.49 7.60
N GLN A 425 18.41 22.94 6.35
CA GLN A 425 18.10 22.07 5.22
C GLN A 425 19.12 20.94 5.08
N ALA A 426 20.42 21.25 5.17
CA ALA A 426 21.48 20.24 5.06
C ALA A 426 21.44 19.23 6.22
N LYS A 427 21.10 19.66 7.45
CA LYS A 427 20.91 18.83 8.62
C LYS A 427 19.84 17.76 8.38
N TYR A 428 18.63 18.18 7.99
CA TYR A 428 17.51 17.25 7.78
C TYR A 428 17.66 16.38 6.52
N ASP A 429 18.31 16.91 5.47
CA ASP A 429 18.67 16.10 4.29
C ASP A 429 19.67 14.98 4.66
N TYR A 430 20.71 15.32 5.43
CA TYR A 430 21.66 14.32 5.92
C TYR A 430 20.99 13.24 6.80
N LEU A 431 20.17 13.65 7.78
CA LEU A 431 19.44 12.73 8.64
C LEU A 431 18.57 11.78 7.82
N PHE A 432 17.83 12.29 6.84
CA PHE A 432 17.01 11.47 5.98
C PHE A 432 17.84 10.47 5.16
N ARG A 433 18.94 10.95 4.50
CA ARG A 433 19.80 10.09 3.67
C ARG A 433 20.50 8.99 4.48
N SER A 434 20.94 9.32 5.69
CA SER A 434 21.52 8.36 6.63
C SER A 434 20.50 7.27 7.00
N LYS A 435 19.28 7.66 7.39
CA LYS A 435 18.22 6.69 7.73
C LYS A 435 17.83 5.80 6.55
N ILE A 436 17.81 6.32 5.32
CA ILE A 436 17.57 5.51 4.11
C ILE A 436 18.68 4.48 3.89
N LEU A 437 19.94 4.84 4.13
CA LEU A 437 21.05 3.89 4.03
C LEU A 437 20.96 2.78 5.08
N ASP A 438 20.61 3.12 6.32
CA ASP A 438 20.42 2.15 7.39
C ASP A 438 19.26 1.20 7.08
N PHE A 439 18.20 1.72 6.48
CA PHE A 439 17.09 0.90 5.99
C PHE A 439 17.54 -0.13 4.92
N TYR A 440 18.43 0.27 3.98
CA TYR A 440 18.99 -0.68 3.01
C TYR A 440 20.01 -1.66 3.62
N LYS A 441 20.50 -1.43 4.84
CA LYS A 441 21.28 -2.40 5.63
C LYS A 441 20.38 -3.36 6.44
N GLY A 442 19.07 -3.18 6.41
CA GLY A 442 18.12 -3.96 7.19
C GLY A 442 17.99 -3.51 8.65
N GLN A 443 18.46 -2.32 8.98
CA GLN A 443 18.29 -1.74 10.30
C GLN A 443 16.88 -1.12 10.40
N ILE A 444 16.31 -1.21 11.60
CA ILE A 444 15.02 -0.59 11.87
C ILE A 444 15.22 0.92 11.97
N ILE A 445 14.38 1.70 11.30
CA ILE A 445 14.40 3.16 11.40
C ILE A 445 13.86 3.57 12.78
N GLU A 446 14.71 4.22 13.57
CA GLU A 446 14.41 4.73 14.93
C GLU A 446 14.50 6.25 14.96
#